data_6264d0efb9150071a00720dc0ce69ecf
#
_entry.id   6264d0efb9150071a00720dc0ce69ecf
#
_cell.length_a   1.000
_cell.length_b   1.000
_cell.length_c   1.000
_cell.angle_alpha   90.00
_cell.angle_beta   90.00
_cell.angle_gamma   90.00
#
_symmetry.space_group_name_H-M   'P 1'
#
loop_
_entity.id
_entity.type
_entity.pdbx_description
1 polymer ?
#
loop_
_entity_poly.entity_id
_entity_poly.type
_entity_poly.pdbx_seq_one_letter_code
_entity_poly.pdbx_strand_id
1 'polypeptide(L)'
;MRLTELLDIDVNSKKIISVVGGGGKTSLIFRLAEELAEQGKKVIVTTTTHIAFEPERPFARDGELNKVRENLRKYGYTVAACMEKREEKNWKKPENIQKSSGTHCSASEEQNKNGKLFTGKLQALPEEQLQELKKECDAILIEADGARRLPLKVPAVWEPVIPEESAAEFLGKSSKEKITEEDIIRIAKSDQGLRKSVGHRGFRVFLNKEDVLSDRNLPDKIVQRLRKYGIWAVCGSLKQDISIVILAAGNSRRFGSNKLFFPIDGIPMYLHTLQKVLLVQKKMKHRISSVILVTQYPEIKKNAEALGARVIWNPHPEEGISSSMKLGLLEVIKEKPQAQSFSACRENNACLFLVADQPWIRCHTIEALIRMYTESEKGMAAAAKNGQPGNPCIFSGKYYPELLALTGDTGGKRVMRKYMQDVALLEVSDEKELTDMDIPPDIS
;
A
#
# COMPACT_ATOMS: atom_id res chain seq x y z
N MET A 1 -3.93 9.18 -11.41
CA MET A 1 -2.87 10.12 -11.80
C MET A 1 -1.54 9.60 -11.28
N ARG A 2 -0.52 9.56 -12.12
CA ARG A 2 0.81 9.05 -11.75
C ARG A 2 1.55 10.04 -10.86
N LEU A 3 2.42 9.56 -9.98
CA LEU A 3 3.28 10.43 -9.16
C LEU A 3 4.24 11.28 -10.01
N THR A 4 4.70 10.72 -11.14
CA THR A 4 5.53 11.43 -12.10
C THR A 4 4.83 12.66 -12.66
N GLU A 5 3.54 12.56 -12.97
CA GLU A 5 2.70 13.67 -13.42
C GLU A 5 2.41 14.67 -12.29
N LEU A 6 2.01 14.15 -11.11
CA LEU A 6 1.75 14.97 -9.93
C LEU A 6 2.94 15.83 -9.53
N LEU A 7 4.14 15.23 -9.54
CA LEU A 7 5.38 15.90 -9.16
C LEU A 7 6.03 16.67 -10.32
N ASP A 8 5.38 16.75 -11.49
CA ASP A 8 5.91 17.41 -12.66
C ASP A 8 7.34 16.94 -12.98
N ILE A 9 7.52 15.62 -13.02
CA ILE A 9 8.79 14.98 -13.35
C ILE A 9 8.82 14.72 -14.85
N ASP A 10 9.69 15.43 -15.58
CA ASP A 10 9.91 15.14 -16.99
C ASP A 10 10.61 13.78 -17.15
N VAL A 11 9.91 12.78 -17.63
CA VAL A 11 10.39 11.40 -17.77
C VAL A 11 11.35 11.19 -18.96
N ASN A 12 11.53 12.20 -19.82
CA ASN A 12 12.34 12.08 -21.05
C ASN A 12 13.79 12.53 -20.87
N SER A 13 14.14 13.16 -19.75
CA SER A 13 15.51 13.55 -19.44
C SER A 13 16.15 12.63 -18.42
N LYS A 14 17.46 12.37 -18.54
CA LYS A 14 18.24 11.66 -17.50
C LYS A 14 18.22 12.44 -16.19
N LYS A 15 17.90 11.77 -15.07
CA LYS A 15 17.71 12.46 -13.80
C LYS A 15 18.33 11.75 -12.61
N ILE A 16 18.75 12.56 -11.65
CA ILE A 16 19.01 12.14 -10.28
C ILE A 16 17.97 12.83 -9.41
N ILE A 17 17.16 12.04 -8.72
CA ILE A 17 16.11 12.52 -7.82
C ILE A 17 16.46 12.08 -6.42
N SER A 18 16.79 13.05 -5.56
CA SER A 18 17.04 12.80 -4.14
C SER A 18 15.76 13.06 -3.35
N VAL A 19 15.37 12.11 -2.52
CA VAL A 19 14.19 12.20 -1.65
C VAL A 19 14.65 12.40 -0.22
N VAL A 20 14.21 13.50 0.37
CA VAL A 20 14.50 13.91 1.75
C VAL A 20 13.21 14.18 2.51
N GLY A 21 13.27 14.19 3.84
CA GLY A 21 12.12 14.60 4.69
C GLY A 21 11.58 13.52 5.61
N GLY A 22 10.37 13.72 6.12
CA GLY A 22 9.67 12.84 7.05
C GLY A 22 9.25 11.48 6.49
N GLY A 23 8.36 10.78 7.18
CA GLY A 23 7.96 9.43 6.83
C GLY A 23 7.39 9.25 5.42
N GLY A 24 7.63 8.07 4.81
CA GLY A 24 7.13 7.69 3.49
C GLY A 24 8.12 7.83 2.34
N LYS A 25 9.40 8.20 2.59
CA LYS A 25 10.42 8.33 1.55
C LYS A 25 10.65 7.06 0.76
N THR A 26 10.87 5.95 1.45
CA THR A 26 11.07 4.64 0.84
C THR A 26 9.87 4.27 -0.05
N SER A 27 8.65 4.48 0.44
CA SER A 27 7.43 4.24 -0.35
C SER A 27 7.33 5.15 -1.58
N LEU A 28 7.71 6.43 -1.45
CA LEU A 28 7.73 7.38 -2.57
C LEU A 28 8.76 6.97 -3.64
N ILE A 29 9.97 6.61 -3.21
CA ILE A 29 11.06 6.20 -4.10
C ILE A 29 10.66 4.95 -4.90
N PHE A 30 10.16 3.92 -4.23
CA PHE A 30 9.79 2.69 -4.93
C PHE A 30 8.59 2.88 -5.86
N ARG A 31 7.59 3.66 -5.45
CA ARG A 31 6.48 3.97 -6.34
C ARG A 31 6.94 4.76 -7.58
N LEU A 32 7.85 5.72 -7.42
CA LEU A 32 8.45 6.42 -8.56
C LEU A 32 9.28 5.48 -9.44
N ALA A 33 10.06 4.56 -8.83
CA ALA A 33 10.85 3.59 -9.58
C ALA A 33 9.97 2.68 -10.45
N GLU A 34 8.89 2.18 -9.87
CA GLU A 34 7.91 1.33 -10.56
C GLU A 34 7.20 2.10 -11.69
N GLU A 35 6.71 3.32 -11.42
CA GLU A 35 6.05 4.14 -12.44
C GLU A 35 6.98 4.53 -13.61
N LEU A 36 8.24 4.82 -13.33
CA LEU A 36 9.23 5.11 -14.38
C LEU A 36 9.59 3.85 -15.18
N ALA A 37 9.72 2.70 -14.50
CA ALA A 37 9.98 1.41 -15.17
C ALA A 37 8.82 1.01 -16.08
N GLU A 38 7.56 1.21 -15.65
CA GLU A 38 6.35 1.01 -16.48
C GLU A 38 6.34 1.90 -17.73
N GLN A 39 7.01 3.07 -17.68
CA GLN A 39 7.19 3.97 -18.81
C GLN A 39 8.42 3.61 -19.67
N GLY A 40 9.00 2.42 -19.47
CA GLY A 40 10.14 1.91 -20.22
C GLY A 40 11.49 2.52 -19.81
N LYS A 41 11.57 3.22 -18.68
CA LYS A 41 12.83 3.80 -18.17
C LYS A 41 13.59 2.79 -17.32
N LYS A 42 14.91 2.83 -17.43
CA LYS A 42 15.82 2.07 -16.58
C LYS A 42 16.12 2.85 -15.31
N VAL A 43 15.76 2.32 -14.15
CA VAL A 43 15.82 3.04 -12.88
C VAL A 43 16.71 2.33 -11.87
N ILE A 44 17.61 3.08 -11.24
CA ILE A 44 18.41 2.60 -10.12
C ILE A 44 17.94 3.30 -8.86
N VAL A 45 17.64 2.52 -7.82
CA VAL A 45 17.35 3.00 -6.45
C VAL A 45 18.59 2.80 -5.62
N THR A 46 19.01 3.83 -4.88
CA THR A 46 20.14 3.76 -3.97
C THR A 46 19.92 4.67 -2.74
N THR A 47 20.90 4.73 -1.85
CA THR A 47 20.86 5.56 -0.64
C THR A 47 22.18 6.25 -0.40
N THR A 48 22.15 7.41 0.24
CA THR A 48 23.36 8.05 0.79
C THR A 48 23.50 7.80 2.29
N THR A 49 22.51 7.14 2.90
CA THR A 49 22.52 6.79 4.33
C THR A 49 22.24 5.30 4.51
N HIS A 50 21.03 4.93 4.85
CA HIS A 50 20.61 3.54 5.02
C HIS A 50 19.19 3.35 4.50
N ILE A 51 18.97 2.26 3.77
CA ILE A 51 17.63 1.80 3.37
C ILE A 51 17.41 0.37 3.88
N ALA A 52 16.17 0.02 4.19
CA ALA A 52 15.84 -1.36 4.59
C ALA A 52 16.08 -2.32 3.42
N PHE A 53 16.68 -3.47 3.71
CA PHE A 53 16.78 -4.56 2.72
C PHE A 53 15.42 -5.27 2.61
N GLU A 54 14.88 -5.32 1.40
CA GLU A 54 13.65 -6.04 1.06
C GLU A 54 14.02 -7.16 0.07
N PRO A 55 14.02 -8.44 0.51
CA PRO A 55 14.48 -9.57 -0.32
C PRO A 55 13.69 -9.76 -1.62
N GLU A 56 12.43 -9.30 -1.64
CA GLU A 56 11.54 -9.44 -2.80
C GLU A 56 11.88 -8.46 -3.93
N ARG A 57 12.65 -7.41 -3.66
CA ARG A 57 13.02 -6.41 -4.67
C ARG A 57 14.28 -6.81 -5.44
N PRO A 58 14.34 -6.46 -6.75
CA PRO A 58 15.55 -6.71 -7.53
C PRO A 58 16.74 -5.96 -6.94
N PHE A 59 17.70 -6.69 -6.42
CA PHE A 59 18.86 -6.17 -5.72
C PHE A 59 20.17 -6.50 -6.44
N ALA A 60 21.05 -5.52 -6.56
CA ALA A 60 22.41 -5.65 -7.03
C ALA A 60 23.37 -5.27 -5.90
N ARG A 61 23.93 -6.29 -5.25
CA ARG A 61 24.84 -6.13 -4.14
C ARG A 61 26.09 -5.36 -4.57
N ASP A 62 26.50 -4.42 -3.74
CA ASP A 62 27.71 -3.59 -3.95
C ASP A 62 27.73 -2.95 -5.34
N GLY A 63 26.57 -2.75 -5.99
CA GLY A 63 26.47 -2.15 -7.31
C GLY A 63 27.03 -2.98 -8.46
N GLU A 64 27.11 -4.29 -8.34
CA GLU A 64 27.64 -5.20 -9.37
C GLU A 64 26.98 -4.97 -10.73
N LEU A 65 27.74 -4.48 -11.71
CA LEU A 65 27.22 -4.01 -13.00
C LEU A 65 26.46 -5.07 -13.79
N ASN A 66 26.95 -6.33 -13.81
CA ASN A 66 26.26 -7.39 -14.52
C ASN A 66 24.88 -7.67 -13.93
N LYS A 67 24.79 -7.67 -12.59
CA LYS A 67 23.52 -7.84 -11.87
C LYS A 67 22.60 -6.65 -12.06
N VAL A 68 23.12 -5.44 -12.06
CA VAL A 68 22.37 -4.21 -12.39
C VAL A 68 21.76 -4.32 -13.79
N ARG A 69 22.55 -4.67 -14.81
CA ARG A 69 22.07 -4.82 -16.19
C ARG A 69 21.02 -5.92 -16.33
N GLU A 70 21.20 -7.06 -15.67
CA GLU A 70 20.23 -8.16 -15.65
C GLU A 70 18.90 -7.69 -15.06
N ASN A 71 18.95 -7.07 -13.88
CA ASN A 71 17.76 -6.58 -13.18
C ASN A 71 17.03 -5.49 -13.98
N LEU A 72 17.76 -4.53 -14.57
CA LEU A 72 17.18 -3.47 -15.40
C LEU A 72 16.48 -4.03 -16.65
N ARG A 73 17.02 -5.09 -17.28
CA ARG A 73 16.36 -5.76 -18.42
C ARG A 73 15.09 -6.49 -17.99
N LYS A 74 15.13 -7.14 -16.82
CA LYS A 74 14.03 -8.00 -16.37
C LYS A 74 12.91 -7.25 -15.68
N TYR A 75 13.24 -6.23 -14.89
CA TYR A 75 12.30 -5.55 -13.99
C TYR A 75 12.13 -4.05 -14.29
N GLY A 76 12.97 -3.47 -15.14
CA GLY A 76 13.02 -2.02 -15.40
C GLY A 76 13.70 -1.21 -14.28
N TYR A 77 13.84 -1.76 -13.07
CA TYR A 77 14.54 -1.11 -11.97
C TYR A 77 15.35 -2.10 -11.13
N THR A 78 16.28 -1.57 -10.32
CA THR A 78 17.04 -2.33 -9.34
C THR A 78 17.44 -1.46 -8.15
N VAL A 79 17.56 -2.08 -6.97
CA VAL A 79 18.23 -1.47 -5.81
C VAL A 79 19.72 -1.79 -5.91
N ALA A 80 20.57 -0.78 -5.84
CA ALA A 80 22.02 -0.93 -5.84
C ALA A 80 22.61 -0.27 -4.58
N ALA A 81 23.17 -1.07 -3.68
CA ALA A 81 23.66 -0.60 -2.39
C ALA A 81 24.64 -1.61 -1.76
N CYS A 82 25.45 -1.17 -0.82
CA CYS A 82 26.31 -2.04 -0.01
C CYS A 82 25.51 -2.69 1.13
N MET A 83 25.87 -3.91 1.51
CA MET A 83 25.33 -4.52 2.72
C MET A 83 26.06 -4.03 3.97
N GLU A 84 25.34 -3.64 5.01
CA GLU A 84 25.93 -3.23 6.28
C GLU A 84 26.73 -4.38 6.89
N LYS A 85 28.03 -4.18 7.10
CA LYS A 85 28.88 -5.14 7.83
C LYS A 85 28.52 -5.06 9.32
N ARG A 86 27.88 -6.09 9.88
CA ARG A 86 27.74 -6.19 11.33
C ARG A 86 29.09 -6.54 11.93
N GLU A 87 29.62 -5.67 12.79
CA GLU A 87 30.64 -6.06 13.77
C GLU A 87 30.03 -7.13 14.68
N GLU A 88 30.74 -8.23 14.87
CA GLU A 88 30.39 -9.27 15.83
C GLU A 88 30.53 -8.72 17.26
N LYS A 89 29.54 -8.00 17.75
CA LYS A 89 29.43 -7.75 19.19
C LYS A 89 29.00 -9.06 19.86
N ASN A 90 29.89 -9.63 20.66
CA ASN A 90 29.70 -10.79 21.51
C ASN A 90 28.32 -10.83 22.19
N TRP A 91 27.39 -11.58 21.62
CA TRP A 91 26.16 -11.89 22.29
C TRP A 91 26.32 -13.19 23.05
N LYS A 92 26.44 -13.10 24.40
CA LYS A 92 26.31 -14.24 25.29
C LYS A 92 24.93 -14.85 25.05
N LYS A 93 24.89 -16.12 24.61
CA LYS A 93 23.66 -16.91 24.53
C LYS A 93 23.01 -17.00 25.91
N PRO A 94 21.68 -16.78 26.03
CA PRO A 94 20.96 -17.32 27.21
C PRO A 94 20.92 -18.84 27.07
N GLU A 95 21.36 -19.53 28.05
CA GLU A 95 21.17 -20.98 28.24
C GLU A 95 19.68 -21.24 28.49
N ASN A 96 19.14 -22.29 27.84
CA ASN A 96 17.79 -22.84 27.97
C ASN A 96 16.65 -22.23 27.12
N ILE A 97 16.52 -22.72 25.87
CA ILE A 97 15.21 -22.94 25.24
C ILE A 97 15.23 -24.32 24.57
N GLN A 98 14.36 -25.22 25.05
CA GLN A 98 14.13 -26.53 24.49
C GLN A 98 13.60 -26.49 23.07
N LYS A 99 14.11 -27.39 22.23
CA LYS A 99 13.66 -27.62 20.87
C LYS A 99 12.22 -28.16 20.86
N SER A 100 11.31 -27.46 20.21
CA SER A 100 10.10 -28.03 19.66
C SER A 100 10.17 -28.02 18.13
N SER A 101 9.92 -29.19 17.57
CA SER A 101 10.03 -29.57 16.17
C SER A 101 8.95 -28.94 15.28
N GLY A 102 9.36 -28.55 14.07
CA GLY A 102 8.56 -28.72 12.85
C GLY A 102 7.69 -27.57 12.39
N THR A 103 8.10 -26.89 11.35
CA THR A 103 7.43 -26.83 10.06
C THR A 103 8.18 -25.87 9.10
N HIS A 104 8.50 -26.37 7.92
CA HIS A 104 9.18 -25.66 6.84
C HIS A 104 8.29 -24.55 6.26
N CYS A 105 8.81 -23.31 6.20
CA CYS A 105 8.36 -22.26 5.28
C CYS A 105 9.49 -21.96 4.32
N SER A 106 9.25 -22.22 3.02
CA SER A 106 10.14 -21.89 1.92
C SER A 106 10.04 -20.38 1.60
N ALA A 107 10.93 -19.57 2.20
CA ALA A 107 11.31 -18.27 1.70
C ALA A 107 12.66 -18.46 0.98
N SER A 108 12.80 -17.88 -0.22
CA SER A 108 14.05 -17.89 -0.97
C SER A 108 15.12 -17.11 -0.21
N GLU A 109 15.96 -17.84 0.49
CA GLU A 109 17.04 -17.35 1.33
C GLU A 109 18.27 -17.09 0.44
N GLU A 110 18.72 -15.85 0.30
CA GLU A 110 20.12 -15.59 -0.03
C GLU A 110 20.95 -15.88 1.23
N GLN A 111 21.46 -17.07 1.30
CA GLN A 111 22.39 -17.49 2.33
C GLN A 111 23.79 -16.95 1.98
N ASN A 112 24.45 -16.28 2.92
CA ASN A 112 25.89 -16.07 2.79
C ASN A 112 26.60 -17.44 2.93
N LYS A 113 27.91 -17.52 2.59
CA LYS A 113 28.72 -18.75 2.69
C LYS A 113 28.67 -19.48 4.05
N ASN A 114 27.99 -18.90 5.07
CA ASN A 114 27.85 -19.42 6.42
C ASN A 114 26.37 -19.69 6.82
N GLY A 115 25.38 -19.67 5.88
CA GLY A 115 24.01 -20.10 6.14
C GLY A 115 23.15 -19.18 7.05
N LYS A 116 23.53 -17.92 7.25
CA LYS A 116 22.75 -16.99 8.10
C LYS A 116 21.87 -16.06 7.24
N LEU A 117 20.60 -15.95 7.62
CA LEU A 117 19.61 -15.03 7.03
C LEU A 117 20.07 -13.58 7.21
N PHE A 118 20.08 -12.80 6.13
CA PHE A 118 20.36 -11.37 6.20
C PHE A 118 19.07 -10.60 6.49
N THR A 119 18.97 -10.05 7.69
CA THR A 119 17.95 -9.06 8.07
C THR A 119 18.67 -7.76 8.44
N GLY A 120 18.99 -6.91 7.45
CA GLY A 120 19.85 -5.77 7.71
C GLY A 120 19.46 -4.53 6.91
N LYS A 121 20.24 -3.48 7.14
CA LYS A 121 20.16 -2.24 6.39
C LYS A 121 21.19 -2.26 5.27
N LEU A 122 20.85 -1.61 4.17
CA LEU A 122 21.75 -1.34 3.06
C LEU A 122 22.39 0.04 3.27
N GLN A 123 23.64 0.18 2.85
CA GLN A 123 24.45 1.42 2.95
C GLN A 123 24.72 2.00 1.57
N ALA A 124 25.16 3.26 1.56
CA ALA A 124 25.57 3.98 0.36
C ALA A 124 26.66 3.23 -0.43
N LEU A 125 26.58 3.36 -1.75
CA LEU A 125 27.66 2.96 -2.65
C LEU A 125 28.79 4.02 -2.64
N PRO A 126 30.05 3.63 -2.91
CA PRO A 126 31.12 4.56 -3.23
C PRO A 126 30.77 5.47 -4.40
N GLU A 127 31.24 6.71 -4.37
CA GLU A 127 30.89 7.70 -5.40
C GLU A 127 31.31 7.27 -6.83
N GLU A 128 32.48 6.64 -6.94
CA GLU A 128 32.97 6.12 -8.22
C GLU A 128 32.01 5.12 -8.87
N GLN A 129 31.49 4.18 -8.07
CA GLN A 129 30.49 3.22 -8.54
C GLN A 129 29.19 3.91 -8.93
N LEU A 130 28.76 4.91 -8.18
CA LEU A 130 27.57 5.67 -8.52
C LEU A 130 27.72 6.39 -9.88
N GLN A 131 28.92 6.90 -10.20
CA GLN A 131 29.20 7.51 -11.49
C GLN A 131 29.16 6.50 -12.65
N GLU A 132 29.58 5.26 -12.44
CA GLU A 132 29.46 4.18 -13.41
C GLU A 132 27.98 3.80 -13.63
N LEU A 133 27.22 3.64 -12.56
CA LEU A 133 25.80 3.29 -12.61
C LEU A 133 24.95 4.34 -13.35
N LYS A 134 25.34 5.62 -13.32
CA LYS A 134 24.68 6.69 -14.11
C LYS A 134 24.68 6.43 -15.61
N LYS A 135 25.63 5.65 -16.13
CA LYS A 135 25.72 5.33 -17.56
C LYS A 135 24.74 4.23 -17.96
N GLU A 136 24.29 3.41 -17.01
CA GLU A 136 23.46 2.23 -17.24
C GLU A 136 21.95 2.52 -17.15
N CYS A 137 21.54 3.70 -16.70
CA CYS A 137 20.14 4.01 -16.40
C CYS A 137 19.70 5.37 -16.92
N ASP A 138 18.38 5.57 -16.96
CA ASP A 138 17.72 6.83 -17.30
C ASP A 138 17.47 7.69 -16.05
N ALA A 139 17.27 7.06 -14.91
CA ALA A 139 17.05 7.75 -13.63
C ALA A 139 17.74 7.04 -12.46
N ILE A 140 18.25 7.83 -11.50
CA ILE A 140 18.70 7.37 -10.20
C ILE A 140 17.83 8.03 -9.14
N LEU A 141 17.20 7.21 -8.31
CA LEU A 141 16.42 7.63 -7.15
C LEU A 141 17.23 7.38 -5.89
N ILE A 142 17.45 8.43 -5.09
CA ILE A 142 18.32 8.37 -3.92
C ILE A 142 17.52 8.64 -2.66
N GLU A 143 17.49 7.70 -1.71
CA GLU A 143 17.09 8.00 -0.34
C GLU A 143 18.24 8.72 0.35
N ALA A 144 18.12 10.05 0.41
CA ALA A 144 19.25 10.91 0.81
C ALA A 144 19.28 11.18 2.32
N ASP A 145 18.39 10.56 3.09
CA ASP A 145 18.36 10.75 4.54
C ASP A 145 17.78 9.55 5.31
N GLY A 146 18.32 9.29 6.52
CA GLY A 146 17.80 8.30 7.46
C GLY A 146 16.64 8.88 8.30
N ALA A 147 15.37 8.66 7.93
CA ALA A 147 14.26 9.04 8.78
C ALA A 147 14.00 7.99 9.87
N ARG A 148 14.06 8.37 11.14
CA ARG A 148 13.58 7.54 12.27
C ARG A 148 12.03 7.54 12.35
N ARG A 149 11.32 7.38 11.20
CA ARG A 149 9.84 7.35 11.09
C ARG A 149 9.13 8.63 11.57
N LEU A 150 9.81 9.79 11.56
CA LEU A 150 9.25 11.05 12.04
C LEU A 150 8.46 11.79 10.96
N PRO A 151 7.36 12.48 11.29
CA PRO A 151 6.46 13.10 10.33
C PRO A 151 7.01 14.35 9.64
N LEU A 152 7.98 15.04 10.25
CA LEU A 152 8.60 16.24 9.72
C LEU A 152 10.07 16.31 10.11
N LYS A 153 10.91 16.78 9.19
CA LYS A 153 12.36 16.87 9.39
C LYS A 153 12.96 18.14 8.80
N VAL A 154 13.98 18.67 9.48
CA VAL A 154 14.87 19.75 9.02
C VAL A 154 16.31 19.21 8.99
N PRO A 155 17.16 19.43 7.97
CA PRO A 155 18.51 18.87 7.85
C PRO A 155 19.56 19.45 8.84
N ALA A 156 20.43 18.63 9.50
CA ALA A 156 21.54 19.06 10.37
C ALA A 156 22.71 19.71 9.62
N VAL A 157 23.66 20.35 10.32
CA VAL A 157 24.79 21.07 9.70
C VAL A 157 25.67 20.13 8.88
N TRP A 158 25.81 18.85 9.30
CA TRP A 158 26.64 17.80 8.66
C TRP A 158 25.84 16.70 7.96
N GLU A 159 24.50 16.70 8.08
CA GLU A 159 23.63 15.71 7.45
C GLU A 159 22.58 16.35 6.55
N PRO A 160 22.12 15.67 5.50
CA PRO A 160 20.90 16.07 4.81
C PRO A 160 19.63 15.81 5.64
N VAL A 161 19.74 15.32 6.91
CA VAL A 161 18.57 14.92 7.73
C VAL A 161 18.72 15.17 9.22
N ILE A 162 17.62 15.60 9.87
CA ILE A 162 17.55 15.88 11.29
C ILE A 162 16.44 15.11 12.02
N PRO A 163 16.67 14.72 13.33
CA PRO A 163 15.65 14.20 14.24
C PRO A 163 14.53 15.21 14.55
N GLU A 164 13.38 14.71 15.07
CA GLU A 164 12.20 15.50 15.43
C GLU A 164 12.52 16.65 16.41
N GLU A 165 13.43 16.41 17.32
CA GLU A 165 13.94 17.38 18.28
C GLU A 165 14.49 18.65 17.62
N SER A 166 15.14 18.53 16.49
CA SER A 166 15.73 19.66 15.80
C SER A 166 14.77 20.38 14.85
N ALA A 167 13.69 19.75 14.39
CA ALA A 167 12.59 20.48 13.76
C ALA A 167 11.91 21.40 14.80
N ALA A 168 11.70 20.89 16.00
CA ALA A 168 11.19 21.67 17.13
C ALA A 168 12.14 22.81 17.51
N GLU A 169 13.44 22.55 17.61
CA GLU A 169 14.49 23.55 17.87
C GLU A 169 14.56 24.61 16.77
N PHE A 170 14.55 24.22 15.49
CA PHE A 170 14.49 25.15 14.37
C PHE A 170 13.27 26.06 14.38
N LEU A 171 12.12 25.53 14.81
CA LEU A 171 10.86 26.27 14.93
C LEU A 171 10.77 27.08 16.23
N GLY A 172 11.65 26.82 17.20
CA GLY A 172 11.56 27.37 18.53
C GLY A 172 10.36 26.84 19.34
N LYS A 173 9.97 25.57 19.08
CA LYS A 173 8.84 24.88 19.69
C LYS A 173 9.30 23.71 20.56
N SER A 174 8.54 23.40 21.60
CA SER A 174 8.71 22.16 22.34
C SER A 174 8.24 20.94 21.53
N SER A 175 8.77 19.75 21.80
CA SER A 175 8.35 18.50 21.13
C SER A 175 6.88 18.13 21.31
N LYS A 176 6.19 18.78 22.26
CA LYS A 176 4.75 18.59 22.55
C LYS A 176 3.84 19.58 21.82
N GLU A 177 4.40 20.60 21.18
CA GLU A 177 3.61 21.60 20.48
C GLU A 177 3.19 21.10 19.10
N LYS A 178 1.94 21.40 18.74
CA LYS A 178 1.39 21.02 17.45
C LYS A 178 2.09 21.78 16.31
N ILE A 179 2.54 21.05 15.28
CA ILE A 179 3.04 21.63 14.03
C ILE A 179 1.89 22.28 13.27
N THR A 180 2.06 23.53 12.90
CA THR A 180 1.08 24.34 12.20
C THR A 180 1.38 24.42 10.69
N GLU A 181 0.42 24.94 9.92
CA GLU A 181 0.59 25.28 8.51
C GLU A 181 1.79 26.22 8.30
N GLU A 182 1.94 27.24 9.14
CA GLU A 182 3.02 28.22 9.06
C GLU A 182 4.40 27.59 9.27
N ASP A 183 4.48 26.63 10.18
CA ASP A 183 5.71 25.88 10.44
C ASP A 183 6.18 25.10 9.21
N ILE A 184 5.25 24.45 8.52
CA ILE A 184 5.55 23.68 7.29
C ILE A 184 6.06 24.63 6.19
N ILE A 185 5.41 25.78 6.03
CA ILE A 185 5.82 26.80 5.04
C ILE A 185 7.19 27.38 5.39
N ARG A 186 7.43 27.67 6.65
CA ARG A 186 8.74 28.18 7.13
C ARG A 186 9.86 27.20 6.84
N ILE A 187 9.66 25.90 7.14
CA ILE A 187 10.65 24.85 6.86
C ILE A 187 10.87 24.68 5.36
N ALA A 188 9.81 24.68 4.56
CA ALA A 188 9.90 24.48 3.11
C ALA A 188 10.61 25.64 2.39
N LYS A 189 10.52 26.86 2.92
CA LYS A 189 11.15 28.07 2.36
C LYS A 189 12.59 28.27 2.78
N SER A 190 12.99 27.71 3.93
CA SER A 190 14.29 28.00 4.53
C SER A 190 15.42 27.26 3.84
N ASP A 191 16.50 27.98 3.55
CA ASP A 191 17.75 27.38 3.07
C ASP A 191 18.48 26.56 4.15
N GLN A 192 18.10 26.69 5.41
CA GLN A 192 18.50 25.81 6.51
C GLN A 192 17.50 24.65 6.72
N GLY A 193 16.33 24.71 6.09
CA GLY A 193 15.26 23.71 6.11
C GLY A 193 15.35 22.73 4.94
N LEU A 194 14.17 22.48 4.31
CA LEU A 194 14.09 21.51 3.18
C LEU A 194 14.84 21.97 1.92
N ARG A 195 15.17 23.25 1.78
CA ARG A 195 15.96 23.78 0.67
C ARG A 195 17.46 23.68 0.88
N LYS A 196 17.92 23.19 2.02
CA LYS A 196 19.32 23.01 2.30
C LYS A 196 19.97 22.15 1.19
N SER A 197 21.12 22.64 0.68
CA SER A 197 21.84 21.99 -0.41
C SER A 197 21.10 21.85 -1.75
N VAL A 198 19.92 22.47 -1.90
CA VAL A 198 19.18 22.43 -3.18
C VAL A 198 19.87 23.28 -4.24
N GLY A 199 20.36 24.48 -3.89
CA GLY A 199 20.97 25.41 -4.84
C GLY A 199 20.01 25.76 -5.99
N HIS A 200 20.50 25.65 -7.23
CA HIS A 200 19.71 25.91 -8.46
C HIS A 200 18.93 24.69 -8.96
N ARG A 201 18.95 23.58 -8.24
CA ARG A 201 18.25 22.33 -8.63
C ARG A 201 16.76 22.46 -8.43
N GLY A 202 15.98 21.74 -9.24
CA GLY A 202 14.54 21.66 -9.08
C GLY A 202 14.15 21.09 -7.71
N PHE A 203 13.19 21.73 -7.06
CA PHE A 203 12.69 21.35 -5.75
C PHE A 203 11.17 21.13 -5.82
N ARG A 204 10.70 20.04 -5.25
CA ARG A 204 9.29 19.66 -5.17
C ARG A 204 8.94 19.24 -3.75
N VAL A 205 7.76 19.60 -3.29
CA VAL A 205 7.22 19.21 -1.99
C VAL A 205 6.06 18.25 -2.18
N PHE A 206 6.15 17.08 -1.56
CA PHE A 206 5.04 16.13 -1.47
C PHE A 206 4.55 16.04 -0.03
N LEU A 207 3.33 16.52 0.23
CA LEU A 207 2.66 16.38 1.52
C LEU A 207 1.97 15.02 1.56
N ASN A 208 2.62 14.05 2.22
CA ASN A 208 2.13 12.69 2.33
C ASN A 208 1.10 12.55 3.46
N LYS A 209 0.25 11.53 3.39
CA LYS A 209 -0.74 11.18 4.43
C LYS A 209 -1.83 12.24 4.63
N GLU A 210 -2.27 12.93 3.58
CA GLU A 210 -3.40 13.87 3.65
C GLU A 210 -4.68 13.24 4.23
N ASP A 211 -4.78 11.95 4.05
CA ASP A 211 -5.91 11.10 4.41
C ASP A 211 -6.12 10.90 5.91
N VAL A 212 -5.07 11.05 6.72
CA VAL A 212 -5.13 10.90 8.18
C VAL A 212 -5.39 12.24 8.90
N LEU A 213 -5.44 13.35 8.16
CA LEU A 213 -5.69 14.65 8.75
C LEU A 213 -7.18 14.85 9.05
N SER A 214 -7.49 15.36 10.24
CA SER A 214 -8.85 15.72 10.64
C SER A 214 -9.41 16.89 9.84
N ASP A 215 -8.58 17.91 9.56
CA ASP A 215 -8.92 19.02 8.64
C ASP A 215 -8.48 18.65 7.21
N ARG A 216 -9.43 18.24 6.39
CA ARG A 216 -9.21 17.84 5.00
C ARG A 216 -8.84 18.98 4.06
N ASN A 217 -9.10 20.23 4.47
CA ASN A 217 -8.76 21.42 3.67
C ASN A 217 -7.34 21.91 3.94
N LEU A 218 -6.72 21.45 5.04
CA LEU A 218 -5.39 21.90 5.45
C LEU A 218 -4.30 21.60 4.42
N PRO A 219 -4.22 20.38 3.82
CA PRO A 219 -3.22 20.09 2.79
C PRO A 219 -3.33 21.01 1.57
N ASP A 220 -4.54 21.25 1.08
CA ASP A 220 -4.78 22.14 -0.06
C ASP A 220 -4.37 23.59 0.24
N LYS A 221 -4.66 24.09 1.43
CA LYS A 221 -4.21 25.43 1.87
C LYS A 221 -2.69 25.53 1.88
N ILE A 222 -1.99 24.52 2.43
CA ILE A 222 -0.52 24.48 2.47
C ILE A 222 0.03 24.45 1.04
N VAL A 223 -0.50 23.59 0.16
CA VAL A 223 -0.10 23.49 -1.24
C VAL A 223 -0.25 24.83 -1.96
N GLN A 224 -1.41 25.48 -1.85
CA GLN A 224 -1.67 26.80 -2.47
C GLN A 224 -0.69 27.86 -1.97
N ARG A 225 -0.40 27.89 -0.67
CA ARG A 225 0.55 28.85 -0.10
C ARG A 225 1.98 28.59 -0.58
N LEU A 226 2.45 27.32 -0.61
CA LEU A 226 3.76 26.99 -1.13
C LEU A 226 3.92 27.39 -2.59
N ARG A 227 2.89 27.17 -3.42
CA ARG A 227 2.88 27.58 -4.83
C ARG A 227 2.98 29.10 -5.00
N LYS A 228 2.37 29.89 -4.11
CA LYS A 228 2.54 31.37 -4.11
C LYS A 228 4.01 31.80 -3.88
N TYR A 229 4.81 30.95 -3.23
CA TYR A 229 6.25 31.17 -3.04
C TYR A 229 7.12 30.54 -4.13
N GLY A 230 6.51 30.12 -5.25
CA GLY A 230 7.24 29.47 -6.35
C GLY A 230 7.71 28.04 -6.06
N ILE A 231 7.20 27.42 -5.00
CA ILE A 231 7.52 26.04 -4.63
C ILE A 231 6.45 25.13 -5.20
N TRP A 232 6.82 24.26 -6.14
CA TRP A 232 5.89 23.23 -6.63
C TRP A 232 5.57 22.27 -5.50
N ALA A 233 4.32 22.22 -5.10
CA ALA A 233 3.83 21.39 -4.02
C ALA A 233 2.57 20.66 -4.43
N VAL A 234 2.44 19.43 -3.95
CA VAL A 234 1.25 18.58 -4.10
C VAL A 234 0.99 17.83 -2.79
N CYS A 235 -0.24 17.44 -2.56
CA CYS A 235 -0.62 16.57 -1.46
C CYS A 235 -1.18 15.25 -2.01
N GLY A 236 -1.12 14.21 -1.18
CA GLY A 236 -1.65 12.91 -1.51
C GLY A 236 -1.32 11.86 -0.46
N SER A 237 -1.76 10.64 -0.68
CA SER A 237 -1.37 9.48 0.11
C SER A 237 -0.59 8.50 -0.76
N LEU A 238 0.59 8.11 -0.28
CA LEU A 238 1.38 7.06 -0.93
C LEU A 238 0.84 5.67 -0.62
N LYS A 239 -0.08 5.58 0.34
CA LYS A 239 -0.74 4.33 0.68
C LYS A 239 -1.83 4.02 -0.35
N GLN A 240 -1.73 2.89 -0.86
CA GLN A 240 -2.51 1.91 -1.61
C GLN A 240 -3.84 2.33 -2.22
N ASP A 241 -3.94 2.11 -3.53
CA ASP A 241 -5.22 1.99 -4.21
C ASP A 241 -5.92 0.70 -3.78
N ILE A 242 -7.09 0.82 -3.19
CA ILE A 242 -7.93 -0.29 -2.80
C ILE A 242 -9.00 -0.49 -3.88
N SER A 243 -9.05 -1.68 -4.47
CA SER A 243 -10.19 -2.10 -5.29
C SER A 243 -11.17 -2.83 -4.41
N ILE A 244 -12.47 -2.59 -4.61
CA ILE A 244 -13.53 -3.26 -3.84
C ILE A 244 -14.20 -4.30 -4.74
N VAL A 245 -14.28 -5.54 -4.25
CA VAL A 245 -14.97 -6.65 -4.91
C VAL A 245 -16.16 -7.08 -4.08
N ILE A 246 -17.35 -6.95 -4.66
CA ILE A 246 -18.61 -7.40 -4.07
C ILE A 246 -18.99 -8.76 -4.68
N LEU A 247 -19.13 -9.77 -3.83
CA LEU A 247 -19.51 -11.12 -4.23
C LEU A 247 -21.04 -11.27 -4.20
N ALA A 248 -21.65 -11.41 -5.37
CA ALA A 248 -23.10 -11.47 -5.58
C ALA A 248 -23.51 -12.62 -6.52
N ALA A 249 -22.84 -13.78 -6.43
CA ALA A 249 -23.08 -14.94 -7.28
C ALA A 249 -23.52 -16.20 -6.51
N GLY A 250 -23.90 -16.07 -5.22
CA GLY A 250 -24.33 -17.20 -4.40
C GLY A 250 -25.68 -17.80 -4.85
N ASN A 251 -25.80 -19.14 -4.79
CA ASN A 251 -26.98 -19.89 -5.27
C ASN A 251 -28.17 -19.92 -4.30
N SER A 252 -28.08 -19.31 -3.12
CA SER A 252 -29.15 -19.18 -2.12
C SER A 252 -29.94 -20.49 -1.81
N ARG A 253 -29.25 -21.65 -1.80
CA ARG A 253 -29.83 -23.00 -1.74
C ARG A 253 -30.80 -23.22 -0.55
N ARG A 254 -30.55 -22.52 0.57
CA ARG A 254 -31.35 -22.67 1.81
C ARG A 254 -32.49 -21.68 1.92
N PHE A 255 -32.53 -20.67 1.08
CA PHE A 255 -33.51 -19.57 1.16
C PHE A 255 -34.84 -19.86 0.43
N GLY A 256 -34.92 -20.94 -0.37
CA GLY A 256 -36.10 -21.30 -1.17
C GLY A 256 -36.28 -20.42 -2.43
N SER A 257 -35.65 -19.26 -2.50
CA SER A 257 -35.61 -18.35 -3.63
C SER A 257 -34.22 -17.67 -3.68
N ASN A 258 -33.98 -16.79 -4.66
CA ASN A 258 -32.75 -16.06 -4.68
C ASN A 258 -32.74 -14.93 -3.62
N LYS A 259 -32.03 -15.15 -2.50
CA LYS A 259 -31.97 -14.23 -1.37
C LYS A 259 -31.51 -12.80 -1.74
N LEU A 260 -30.67 -12.65 -2.78
CA LEU A 260 -30.16 -11.35 -3.20
C LEU A 260 -31.25 -10.40 -3.70
N PHE A 261 -32.37 -10.96 -4.20
CA PHE A 261 -33.55 -10.18 -4.63
C PHE A 261 -34.57 -9.97 -3.51
N PHE A 262 -34.37 -10.59 -2.34
CA PHE A 262 -35.31 -10.42 -1.23
C PHE A 262 -35.32 -8.94 -0.80
N PRO A 263 -36.55 -8.34 -0.71
CA PRO A 263 -36.69 -6.94 -0.35
C PRO A 263 -36.48 -6.73 1.15
N ILE A 264 -35.57 -5.84 1.49
CA ILE A 264 -35.39 -5.31 2.84
C ILE A 264 -35.73 -3.83 2.76
N ASP A 265 -36.74 -3.40 3.53
CA ASP A 265 -37.27 -2.03 3.45
C ASP A 265 -37.63 -1.62 1.99
N GLY A 266 -38.15 -2.55 1.20
CA GLY A 266 -38.55 -2.34 -0.20
C GLY A 266 -37.42 -2.32 -1.23
N ILE A 267 -36.17 -2.54 -0.81
CA ILE A 267 -34.99 -2.53 -1.66
C ILE A 267 -34.39 -3.94 -1.72
N PRO A 268 -34.05 -4.50 -2.90
CA PRO A 268 -33.36 -5.78 -3.00
C PRO A 268 -32.07 -5.83 -2.18
N MET A 269 -31.84 -6.95 -1.48
CA MET A 269 -30.74 -7.13 -0.53
C MET A 269 -29.37 -6.71 -1.09
N TYR A 270 -29.03 -7.14 -2.32
CA TYR A 270 -27.74 -6.80 -2.93
C TYR A 270 -27.52 -5.30 -3.13
N LEU A 271 -28.59 -4.53 -3.35
CA LEU A 271 -28.51 -3.08 -3.55
C LEU A 271 -28.12 -2.34 -2.28
N HIS A 272 -28.48 -2.84 -1.09
CA HIS A 272 -28.07 -2.24 0.17
C HIS A 272 -26.55 -2.20 0.29
N THR A 273 -25.86 -3.31 0.01
CA THR A 273 -24.40 -3.37 0.04
C THR A 273 -23.79 -2.55 -1.10
N LEU A 274 -24.29 -2.69 -2.33
CA LEU A 274 -23.75 -1.97 -3.49
C LEU A 274 -23.84 -0.45 -3.32
N GLN A 275 -24.99 0.09 -2.92
CA GLN A 275 -25.19 1.52 -2.72
C GLN A 275 -24.26 2.08 -1.65
N LYS A 276 -24.08 1.38 -0.53
CA LYS A 276 -23.17 1.78 0.55
C LYS A 276 -21.71 1.81 0.07
N VAL A 277 -21.29 0.80 -0.69
CA VAL A 277 -19.95 0.73 -1.26
C VAL A 277 -19.72 1.89 -2.23
N LEU A 278 -20.66 2.20 -3.10
CA LEU A 278 -20.56 3.33 -4.04
C LEU A 278 -20.52 4.69 -3.32
N LEU A 279 -21.27 4.84 -2.22
CA LEU A 279 -21.18 6.04 -1.36
C LEU A 279 -19.81 6.18 -0.71
N VAL A 280 -19.24 5.07 -0.20
CA VAL A 280 -17.89 5.06 0.37
C VAL A 280 -16.85 5.36 -0.71
N GLN A 281 -16.98 4.78 -1.91
CA GLN A 281 -16.09 5.09 -3.03
C GLN A 281 -16.12 6.59 -3.38
N LYS A 282 -17.31 7.18 -3.49
CA LYS A 282 -17.45 8.61 -3.77
C LYS A 282 -16.79 9.49 -2.71
N LYS A 283 -16.87 9.09 -1.43
CA LYS A 283 -16.29 9.79 -0.29
C LYS A 283 -14.78 9.60 -0.18
N MET A 284 -14.27 8.40 -0.54
CA MET A 284 -12.87 8.01 -0.45
C MET A 284 -12.24 7.79 -1.84
N LYS A 285 -12.65 8.57 -2.84
CA LYS A 285 -12.25 8.40 -4.25
C LYS A 285 -10.74 8.38 -4.50
N HIS A 286 -9.95 8.98 -3.60
CA HIS A 286 -8.49 9.01 -3.65
C HIS A 286 -7.83 7.74 -3.10
N ARG A 287 -8.64 6.81 -2.54
CA ARG A 287 -8.17 5.53 -1.97
C ARG A 287 -8.78 4.32 -2.65
N ILE A 288 -9.98 4.49 -3.22
CA ILE A 288 -10.72 3.41 -3.86
C ILE A 288 -10.64 3.60 -5.36
N SER A 289 -9.87 2.74 -6.01
CA SER A 289 -9.65 2.79 -7.46
C SER A 289 -10.84 2.30 -8.26
N SER A 290 -11.47 1.20 -7.82
CA SER A 290 -12.59 0.60 -8.53
C SER A 290 -13.56 -0.14 -7.61
N VAL A 291 -14.80 -0.27 -8.08
CA VAL A 291 -15.82 -1.15 -7.49
C VAL A 291 -16.23 -2.18 -8.53
N ILE A 292 -15.96 -3.44 -8.23
CA ILE A 292 -16.23 -4.60 -9.07
C ILE A 292 -17.30 -5.43 -8.37
N LEU A 293 -18.35 -5.81 -9.11
CA LEU A 293 -19.38 -6.72 -8.62
C LEU A 293 -19.33 -8.02 -9.43
N VAL A 294 -19.23 -9.16 -8.76
CA VAL A 294 -19.19 -10.47 -9.40
C VAL A 294 -20.54 -11.14 -9.22
N THR A 295 -21.23 -11.48 -10.33
CA THR A 295 -22.56 -12.06 -10.30
C THR A 295 -22.80 -13.08 -11.43
N GLN A 296 -23.80 -13.95 -11.26
CA GLN A 296 -24.38 -14.82 -12.27
C GLN A 296 -25.77 -14.37 -12.73
N TYR A 297 -26.27 -13.24 -12.20
CA TYR A 297 -27.64 -12.80 -12.43
C TYR A 297 -27.68 -11.59 -13.37
N PRO A 298 -28.36 -11.72 -14.55
CA PRO A 298 -28.40 -10.64 -15.55
C PRO A 298 -29.03 -9.35 -15.02
N GLU A 299 -30.01 -9.44 -14.15
CA GLU A 299 -30.68 -8.28 -13.56
C GLU A 299 -29.76 -7.52 -12.63
N ILE A 300 -29.02 -8.23 -11.76
CA ILE A 300 -28.01 -7.61 -10.90
C ILE A 300 -26.95 -6.93 -11.76
N LYS A 301 -26.48 -7.59 -12.82
CA LYS A 301 -25.52 -7.00 -13.77
C LYS A 301 -26.02 -5.69 -14.33
N LYS A 302 -27.23 -5.68 -14.93
CA LYS A 302 -27.83 -4.49 -15.53
C LYS A 302 -27.92 -3.32 -14.55
N ASN A 303 -28.42 -3.59 -13.35
CA ASN A 303 -28.60 -2.55 -12.34
C ASN A 303 -27.29 -2.03 -11.76
N ALA A 304 -26.30 -2.91 -11.53
CA ALA A 304 -25.01 -2.52 -11.00
C ALA A 304 -24.20 -1.69 -12.01
N GLU A 305 -24.25 -2.05 -13.31
CA GLU A 305 -23.63 -1.26 -14.39
C GLU A 305 -24.28 0.13 -14.51
N ALA A 306 -25.61 0.21 -14.41
CA ALA A 306 -26.34 1.49 -14.42
C ALA A 306 -25.96 2.40 -13.23
N LEU A 307 -25.56 1.83 -12.10
CA LEU A 307 -25.07 2.57 -10.92
C LEU A 307 -23.58 2.90 -11.00
N GLY A 308 -22.87 2.48 -12.06
CA GLY A 308 -21.47 2.77 -12.27
C GLY A 308 -20.48 1.76 -11.67
N ALA A 309 -20.96 0.60 -11.21
CA ALA A 309 -20.09 -0.50 -10.83
C ALA A 309 -19.63 -1.28 -12.06
N ARG A 310 -18.39 -1.75 -12.05
CA ARG A 310 -17.92 -2.72 -13.04
C ARG A 310 -18.42 -4.11 -12.70
N VAL A 311 -18.96 -4.84 -13.67
CA VAL A 311 -19.54 -6.15 -13.40
C VAL A 311 -18.78 -7.25 -14.12
N ILE A 312 -18.46 -8.31 -13.39
CA ILE A 312 -17.83 -9.53 -13.88
C ILE A 312 -18.85 -10.68 -13.79
N TRP A 313 -19.02 -11.37 -14.89
CA TRP A 313 -19.87 -12.53 -14.98
C TRP A 313 -19.18 -13.75 -14.40
N ASN A 314 -19.83 -14.47 -13.46
CA ASN A 314 -19.37 -15.76 -12.99
C ASN A 314 -20.12 -16.88 -13.73
N PRO A 315 -19.46 -17.61 -14.66
CA PRO A 315 -20.09 -18.71 -15.39
C PRO A 315 -20.18 -20.02 -14.58
N HIS A 316 -19.43 -20.12 -13.47
CA HIS A 316 -19.31 -21.33 -12.65
C HIS A 316 -19.53 -21.05 -11.15
N PRO A 317 -20.72 -20.56 -10.78
CA PRO A 317 -21.02 -20.26 -9.38
C PRO A 317 -21.13 -21.50 -8.49
N GLU A 318 -21.33 -22.69 -9.09
CA GLU A 318 -21.36 -24.00 -8.44
C GLU A 318 -19.99 -24.38 -7.84
N GLU A 319 -18.89 -23.82 -8.34
CA GLU A 319 -17.54 -24.02 -7.80
C GLU A 319 -17.32 -23.34 -6.45
N GLY A 320 -18.33 -22.66 -5.91
CA GLY A 320 -18.29 -22.02 -4.60
C GLY A 320 -17.75 -20.58 -4.60
N ILE A 321 -17.63 -20.00 -3.39
CA ILE A 321 -17.25 -18.60 -3.22
C ILE A 321 -15.86 -18.27 -3.80
N SER A 322 -14.95 -19.24 -3.80
CA SER A 322 -13.59 -19.06 -4.34
C SER A 322 -13.58 -18.69 -5.82
N SER A 323 -14.50 -19.22 -6.62
CA SER A 323 -14.68 -18.88 -8.04
C SER A 323 -14.96 -17.39 -8.22
N SER A 324 -15.94 -16.86 -7.49
CA SER A 324 -16.29 -15.42 -7.52
C SER A 324 -15.13 -14.53 -7.02
N MET A 325 -14.45 -14.94 -5.96
CA MET A 325 -13.28 -14.19 -5.44
C MET A 325 -12.16 -14.12 -6.47
N LYS A 326 -11.84 -15.24 -7.13
CA LYS A 326 -10.81 -15.30 -8.18
C LYS A 326 -11.14 -14.40 -9.35
N LEU A 327 -12.37 -14.46 -9.87
CA LEU A 327 -12.79 -13.63 -10.99
C LEU A 327 -12.68 -12.14 -10.68
N GLY A 328 -13.16 -11.72 -9.52
CA GLY A 328 -13.03 -10.34 -9.07
C GLY A 328 -11.56 -9.92 -8.89
N LEU A 329 -10.74 -10.77 -8.29
CA LEU A 329 -9.32 -10.50 -8.06
C LEU A 329 -8.53 -10.45 -9.38
N LEU A 330 -8.79 -11.34 -10.33
CA LEU A 330 -8.15 -11.30 -11.65
C LEU A 330 -8.48 -10.00 -12.40
N GLU A 331 -9.68 -9.47 -12.22
CA GLU A 331 -10.06 -8.20 -12.80
C GLU A 331 -9.32 -7.03 -12.14
N VAL A 332 -9.17 -7.03 -10.81
CA VAL A 332 -8.33 -6.07 -10.08
C VAL A 332 -6.89 -6.08 -10.59
N ILE A 333 -6.35 -7.26 -10.86
CA ILE A 333 -4.99 -7.42 -11.39
C ILE A 333 -4.87 -6.86 -12.80
N LYS A 334 -5.87 -7.10 -13.68
CA LYS A 334 -5.89 -6.60 -15.07
C LYS A 334 -6.02 -5.08 -15.17
N GLU A 335 -6.76 -4.44 -14.28
CA GLU A 335 -6.93 -2.97 -14.27
C GLU A 335 -5.60 -2.24 -14.06
N LYS A 336 -4.61 -2.93 -13.51
CA LYS A 336 -3.30 -2.33 -13.22
C LYS A 336 -2.32 -2.77 -14.28
N PRO A 337 -1.91 -1.84 -15.20
CA PRO A 337 -1.08 -2.20 -16.33
C PRO A 337 0.23 -2.83 -15.87
N GLN A 338 0.41 -4.07 -16.28
CA GLN A 338 1.66 -4.80 -16.43
C GLN A 338 2.73 -4.63 -15.33
N ALA A 339 2.43 -5.07 -14.15
CA ALA A 339 3.50 -5.68 -13.39
C ALA A 339 3.80 -7.03 -14.07
N GLN A 340 4.78 -7.08 -14.98
CA GLN A 340 5.24 -8.32 -15.64
C GLN A 340 5.84 -9.33 -14.65
N SER A 341 5.84 -9.01 -13.35
CA SER A 341 6.11 -9.96 -12.29
C SER A 341 5.08 -9.82 -11.18
N PHE A 342 4.56 -10.92 -10.70
CA PHE A 342 3.71 -11.03 -9.50
C PHE A 342 4.29 -10.35 -8.25
N SER A 343 5.60 -10.08 -8.21
CA SER A 343 6.26 -9.41 -7.11
C SER A 343 6.04 -7.90 -7.04
N ALA A 344 5.85 -7.20 -8.16
CA ALA A 344 5.64 -5.75 -8.17
C ALA A 344 4.19 -5.32 -7.83
N CYS A 345 3.20 -6.22 -7.96
CA CYS A 345 1.83 -5.98 -7.50
C CYS A 345 1.68 -6.00 -5.96
N ARG A 346 2.73 -6.39 -5.21
CA ARG A 346 2.56 -6.96 -3.86
C ARG A 346 2.31 -5.97 -2.75
N GLU A 347 2.77 -4.72 -2.80
CA GLU A 347 2.74 -3.87 -1.61
C GLU A 347 1.82 -2.65 -1.69
N ASN A 348 1.54 -2.13 -2.88
CA ASN A 348 0.77 -0.89 -3.03
C ASN A 348 -0.70 -1.10 -3.44
N ASN A 349 -1.11 -2.34 -3.71
CA ASN A 349 -2.46 -2.68 -4.14
C ASN A 349 -3.16 -3.57 -3.11
N ALA A 350 -4.37 -3.22 -2.76
CA ALA A 350 -5.19 -4.03 -1.89
C ALA A 350 -6.55 -4.32 -2.53
N CYS A 351 -7.12 -5.45 -2.17
CA CYS A 351 -8.48 -5.82 -2.53
C CYS A 351 -9.33 -5.99 -1.28
N LEU A 352 -10.42 -5.21 -1.20
CA LEU A 352 -11.42 -5.35 -0.17
C LEU A 352 -12.55 -6.21 -0.72
N PHE A 353 -12.85 -7.32 -0.04
CA PHE A 353 -13.95 -8.21 -0.37
C PHE A 353 -15.14 -7.97 0.56
N LEU A 354 -16.33 -7.88 -0.05
CA LEU A 354 -17.61 -7.88 0.64
C LEU A 354 -18.51 -8.94 0.01
N VAL A 355 -19.49 -9.39 0.79
CA VAL A 355 -20.56 -10.26 0.31
C VAL A 355 -21.87 -9.47 0.21
N ALA A 356 -22.66 -9.73 -0.82
CA ALA A 356 -23.89 -8.97 -1.08
C ALA A 356 -25.06 -9.34 -0.16
N ASP A 357 -24.90 -10.38 0.65
CA ASP A 357 -25.91 -10.91 1.59
C ASP A 357 -25.70 -10.44 3.04
N GLN A 358 -24.83 -9.42 3.25
CA GLN A 358 -24.69 -8.67 4.51
C GLN A 358 -25.28 -7.25 4.37
N PRO A 359 -26.61 -7.11 4.32
CA PRO A 359 -27.25 -5.84 4.01
C PRO A 359 -27.11 -4.78 5.11
N TRP A 360 -26.80 -5.18 6.33
CA TRP A 360 -26.70 -4.27 7.48
C TRP A 360 -25.33 -3.67 7.68
N ILE A 361 -24.31 -4.05 6.88
CA ILE A 361 -22.99 -3.40 6.93
C ILE A 361 -23.13 -1.88 6.80
N ARG A 362 -22.41 -1.11 7.60
CA ARG A 362 -22.49 0.36 7.60
C ARG A 362 -21.36 0.99 6.79
N CYS A 363 -21.63 2.14 6.17
CA CYS A 363 -20.59 2.90 5.45
C CYS A 363 -19.41 3.21 6.34
N HIS A 364 -19.65 3.64 7.61
CA HIS A 364 -18.58 4.01 8.52
C HIS A 364 -17.68 2.81 8.88
N THR A 365 -18.22 1.58 8.93
CA THR A 365 -17.45 0.37 9.19
C THR A 365 -16.51 0.05 8.04
N ILE A 366 -16.99 0.19 6.79
CA ILE A 366 -16.15 0.05 5.58
C ILE A 366 -15.05 1.12 5.58
N GLU A 367 -15.39 2.38 5.86
CA GLU A 367 -14.43 3.48 5.97
C GLU A 367 -13.39 3.25 7.07
N ALA A 368 -13.83 2.82 8.25
CA ALA A 368 -12.96 2.55 9.40
C ALA A 368 -12.00 1.39 9.09
N LEU A 369 -12.50 0.33 8.44
CA LEU A 369 -11.67 -0.80 8.01
C LEU A 369 -10.58 -0.38 7.02
N ILE A 370 -10.94 0.43 6.02
CA ILE A 370 -10.00 0.99 5.04
C ILE A 370 -8.94 1.84 5.75
N ARG A 371 -9.34 2.70 6.69
CA ARG A 371 -8.41 3.55 7.46
C ARG A 371 -7.48 2.69 8.31
N MET A 372 -8.02 1.77 9.10
CA MET A 372 -7.23 0.88 9.94
C MET A 372 -6.21 0.09 9.12
N TYR A 373 -6.62 -0.49 7.99
CA TYR A 373 -5.72 -1.19 7.08
C TYR A 373 -4.58 -0.28 6.59
N THR A 374 -4.90 0.95 6.20
CA THR A 374 -3.90 1.90 5.69
C THR A 374 -2.98 2.47 6.78
N GLU A 375 -3.40 2.47 8.03
CA GLU A 375 -2.62 2.93 9.19
C GLU A 375 -1.80 1.82 9.82
N SER A 376 -2.27 0.57 9.72
CA SER A 376 -1.54 -0.59 10.20
C SER A 376 -0.37 -0.95 9.26
N GLU A 377 0.64 -1.60 9.81
CA GLU A 377 1.73 -2.21 9.02
C GLU A 377 1.37 -3.64 8.57
N LYS A 378 0.09 -4.05 8.75
CA LYS A 378 -0.39 -5.39 8.44
C LYS A 378 -0.74 -5.53 6.96
N GLY A 379 -0.52 -6.72 6.42
CA GLY A 379 -0.88 -7.05 5.04
C GLY A 379 -2.35 -7.40 4.85
N MET A 380 -3.10 -7.58 5.93
CA MET A 380 -4.53 -7.88 5.91
C MET A 380 -5.30 -7.09 6.97
N ALA A 381 -6.60 -6.86 6.73
CA ALA A 381 -7.52 -6.36 7.74
C ALA A 381 -8.90 -7.02 7.59
N ALA A 382 -9.64 -7.17 8.67
CA ALA A 382 -11.00 -7.70 8.65
C ALA A 382 -11.88 -7.02 9.69
N ALA A 383 -13.15 -6.85 9.37
CA ALA A 383 -14.16 -6.61 10.39
C ALA A 383 -14.26 -7.86 11.28
N ALA A 384 -14.38 -7.66 12.58
CA ALA A 384 -14.33 -8.75 13.54
C ALA A 384 -15.41 -8.62 14.59
N LYS A 385 -15.80 -9.76 15.17
CA LYS A 385 -16.60 -9.83 16.37
C LYS A 385 -15.97 -10.82 17.33
N ASN A 386 -15.74 -10.37 18.58
CA ASN A 386 -15.08 -11.16 19.62
C ASN A 386 -13.73 -11.75 19.16
N GLY A 387 -12.93 -10.95 18.44
CA GLY A 387 -11.63 -11.36 17.90
C GLY A 387 -11.70 -12.33 16.70
N GLN A 388 -12.90 -12.67 16.22
CA GLN A 388 -13.07 -13.55 15.06
C GLN A 388 -13.24 -12.75 13.79
N PRO A 389 -12.33 -12.92 12.77
CA PRO A 389 -12.42 -12.19 11.52
C PRO A 389 -13.64 -12.60 10.68
N GLY A 390 -14.29 -11.59 10.09
CA GLY A 390 -15.46 -11.71 9.23
C GLY A 390 -15.27 -11.00 7.89
N ASN A 391 -16.39 -10.74 7.20
CA ASN A 391 -16.47 -9.82 6.09
C ASN A 391 -17.03 -8.47 6.61
N PRO A 392 -16.62 -7.34 6.01
CA PRO A 392 -15.64 -7.18 4.94
C PRO A 392 -14.21 -7.47 5.38
N CYS A 393 -13.36 -7.85 4.40
CA CYS A 393 -11.95 -8.10 4.64
C CYS A 393 -11.06 -7.57 3.50
N ILE A 394 -9.85 -7.11 3.87
CA ILE A 394 -8.87 -6.51 2.96
C ILE A 394 -7.63 -7.40 2.90
N PHE A 395 -7.10 -7.59 1.70
CA PHE A 395 -5.84 -8.29 1.45
C PHE A 395 -4.93 -7.43 0.60
N SER A 396 -3.67 -7.27 1.00
CA SER A 396 -2.63 -6.71 0.14
C SER A 396 -2.30 -7.68 -1.00
N GLY A 397 -1.72 -7.15 -2.07
CA GLY A 397 -1.27 -7.95 -3.21
C GLY A 397 -0.32 -9.10 -2.85
N LYS A 398 0.35 -9.01 -1.70
CA LYS A 398 1.18 -10.07 -1.12
C LYS A 398 0.42 -11.40 -0.99
N TYR A 399 -0.89 -11.35 -0.72
CA TYR A 399 -1.73 -12.54 -0.52
C TYR A 399 -2.56 -12.96 -1.75
N TYR A 400 -2.41 -12.28 -2.88
CA TYR A 400 -3.14 -12.63 -4.10
C TYR A 400 -2.85 -14.06 -4.60
N PRO A 401 -1.61 -14.57 -4.56
CA PRO A 401 -1.34 -15.97 -4.94
C PRO A 401 -2.12 -16.97 -4.10
N GLU A 402 -2.21 -16.77 -2.77
CA GLU A 402 -2.97 -17.65 -1.87
C GLU A 402 -4.48 -17.55 -2.13
N LEU A 403 -4.99 -16.34 -2.40
CA LEU A 403 -6.40 -16.16 -2.74
C LEU A 403 -6.75 -16.82 -4.08
N LEU A 404 -5.88 -16.74 -5.08
CA LEU A 404 -6.04 -17.40 -6.38
C LEU A 404 -5.93 -18.92 -6.29
N ALA A 405 -5.26 -19.45 -5.28
CA ALA A 405 -5.14 -20.88 -5.02
C ALA A 405 -6.33 -21.48 -4.24
N LEU A 406 -7.27 -20.66 -3.75
CA LEU A 406 -8.47 -21.16 -3.06
C LEU A 406 -9.36 -21.98 -3.99
N THR A 407 -10.09 -22.97 -3.44
CA THR A 407 -11.04 -23.82 -4.17
C THR A 407 -12.30 -24.06 -3.36
N GLY A 408 -13.42 -24.32 -4.05
CA GLY A 408 -14.71 -24.65 -3.44
C GLY A 408 -15.28 -23.51 -2.59
N ASP A 409 -16.03 -23.84 -1.56
CA ASP A 409 -16.64 -22.86 -0.63
C ASP A 409 -15.63 -22.31 0.40
N THR A 410 -14.40 -22.07 -0.06
CA THR A 410 -13.35 -21.54 0.78
C THR A 410 -13.10 -20.06 0.46
N GLY A 411 -13.31 -19.20 1.44
CA GLY A 411 -13.10 -17.75 1.33
C GLY A 411 -11.78 -17.28 1.96
N GLY A 412 -11.59 -15.97 1.99
CA GLY A 412 -10.39 -15.31 2.52
C GLY A 412 -10.05 -15.63 3.98
N LYS A 413 -11.03 -16.05 4.79
CA LYS A 413 -10.81 -16.50 6.19
C LYS A 413 -9.73 -17.59 6.31
N ARG A 414 -9.59 -18.46 5.31
CA ARG A 414 -8.56 -19.51 5.33
C ARG A 414 -7.16 -18.91 5.25
N VAL A 415 -6.97 -17.90 4.42
CA VAL A 415 -5.69 -17.19 4.30
C VAL A 415 -5.40 -16.42 5.58
N MET A 416 -6.38 -15.70 6.13
CA MET A 416 -6.21 -14.96 7.39
C MET A 416 -5.81 -15.88 8.55
N ARG A 417 -6.44 -17.05 8.70
CA ARG A 417 -6.07 -18.03 9.75
C ARG A 417 -4.62 -18.50 9.65
N LYS A 418 -4.11 -18.66 8.42
CA LYS A 418 -2.72 -19.05 8.18
C LYS A 418 -1.71 -17.96 8.59
N TYR A 419 -2.11 -16.69 8.50
CA TYR A 419 -1.24 -15.53 8.73
C TYR A 419 -1.86 -14.55 9.74
N MET A 420 -2.43 -15.04 10.83
CA MET A 420 -3.19 -14.24 11.79
C MET A 420 -2.38 -13.10 12.41
N GLN A 421 -1.07 -13.29 12.55
CA GLN A 421 -0.14 -12.27 13.03
C GLN A 421 -0.04 -11.05 12.10
N ASP A 422 -0.44 -11.18 10.82
CA ASP A 422 -0.42 -10.12 9.81
C ASP A 422 -1.84 -9.58 9.49
N VAL A 423 -2.81 -9.82 10.38
CA VAL A 423 -4.19 -9.34 10.28
C VAL A 423 -4.44 -8.23 11.30
N ALA A 424 -4.98 -7.10 10.86
CA ALA A 424 -5.56 -6.09 11.71
C ALA A 424 -7.07 -6.35 11.86
N LEU A 425 -7.60 -6.36 13.08
CA LEU A 425 -9.00 -6.64 13.36
C LEU A 425 -9.74 -5.38 13.80
N LEU A 426 -10.80 -5.03 13.06
CA LEU A 426 -11.74 -3.97 13.40
C LEU A 426 -12.93 -4.58 14.13
N GLU A 427 -12.97 -4.49 15.46
CA GLU A 427 -14.13 -4.92 16.23
C GLU A 427 -15.35 -4.07 15.92
N VAL A 428 -16.46 -4.71 15.51
CA VAL A 428 -17.75 -4.05 15.29
C VAL A 428 -18.59 -4.10 16.56
N SER A 429 -19.24 -2.99 16.87
CA SER A 429 -20.11 -2.89 18.04
C SER A 429 -21.42 -3.68 17.85
N ASP A 430 -21.95 -3.67 16.63
CA ASP A 430 -23.22 -4.29 16.26
C ASP A 430 -22.96 -5.55 15.41
N GLU A 431 -23.18 -6.71 16.01
CA GLU A 431 -22.96 -8.02 15.36
C GLU A 431 -23.82 -8.20 14.08
N LYS A 432 -24.96 -7.53 14.02
CA LYS A 432 -25.85 -7.56 12.87
C LYS A 432 -25.17 -7.11 11.58
N GLU A 433 -24.15 -6.23 11.68
CA GLU A 433 -23.37 -5.79 10.51
C GLU A 433 -22.64 -6.93 9.80
N LEU A 434 -22.24 -7.98 10.52
CA LEU A 434 -21.50 -9.12 9.99
C LEU A 434 -22.35 -10.36 9.74
N THR A 435 -23.67 -10.25 9.93
CA THR A 435 -24.60 -11.37 9.81
C THR A 435 -25.02 -11.55 8.35
N ASP A 436 -24.80 -12.76 7.82
CA ASP A 436 -25.34 -13.19 6.53
C ASP A 436 -26.85 -13.49 6.68
N MET A 437 -27.65 -13.01 5.75
CA MET A 437 -29.07 -13.37 5.72
C MET A 437 -29.25 -14.71 4.99
N ASP A 438 -29.24 -15.81 5.73
CA ASP A 438 -29.37 -17.17 5.19
C ASP A 438 -30.81 -17.73 5.21
N ILE A 439 -31.66 -17.14 6.03
CA ILE A 439 -33.08 -17.55 6.20
C ILE A 439 -33.94 -16.28 6.07
N PRO A 440 -35.07 -16.32 5.37
CA PRO A 440 -36.01 -15.20 5.36
C PRO A 440 -36.39 -14.84 6.82
N PRO A 441 -36.42 -13.54 7.20
CA PRO A 441 -37.00 -13.18 8.47
C PRO A 441 -38.47 -13.66 8.47
N ASP A 442 -38.88 -14.31 9.58
CA ASP A 442 -40.27 -14.66 9.76
C ASP A 442 -41.12 -13.40 9.52
N ILE A 443 -41.99 -13.47 8.51
CA ILE A 443 -42.94 -12.41 8.21
C ILE A 443 -44.04 -12.57 9.28
N SER A 444 -43.80 -11.97 10.44
CA SER A 444 -44.81 -11.86 11.50
C SER A 444 -45.68 -10.63 11.27
#